data_44c0d7dd0d564da1010846ec4b598e5f
#
_entry.id   44c0d7dd0d564da1010846ec4b598e5f
#
_cell.length_a   1.000
_cell.length_b   1.000
_cell.length_c   1.000
_cell.angle_alpha   90.00
_cell.angle_beta   90.00
_cell.angle_gamma   90.00
#
_symmetry.space_group_name_H-M   'P 1'
#
loop_
_entity.id
_entity.type
_entity.pdbx_description
1 polymer ?
#
loop_
_entity_poly.entity_id
_entity_poly.type
_entity_poly.pdbx_seq_one_letter_code
_entity_poly.pdbx_strand_id
1 'polypeptide(L)'
;MAIASLCAALTLADFPRPSAPPSPAVASAGGALNPVTWPRDALTIANLGHATLLMNYFGVRVISDPALFDRVGLSFGSILTIGPRRMIAPPLTPAQLQTIDVILVTHAHMDHLDLPSLAALPKTAVVVACSGCGDLIRPLGFKDVRELKWGEWTTVDGLTVTALGARHWGKRWPPYGREYGFNSYLLAKNGHRMLLACDSAMTDLFAPLAANPPEIAAFSVAAYDPWIRNHANPEQVWRMFTQIGAQYLIPIHWGTFRLSKEPTDEPIRRLIAAAGVNSGRIVMRQIGRSWTLPAPSPKNVRANVIRAHSAASL
;
A
#
# COMPACT_ATOMS: atom_id res chain seq x y z
N MET A 1 13.94 -43.11 -3.82
CA MET A 1 12.59 -43.17 -4.43
C MET A 1 11.57 -42.57 -3.46
N ALA A 2 11.55 -41.23 -3.26
CA ALA A 2 10.58 -40.60 -2.38
C ALA A 2 10.40 -39.07 -2.71
N ILE A 3 10.51 -38.66 -3.98
CA ILE A 3 10.33 -37.25 -4.40
C ILE A 3 9.15 -37.10 -5.37
N ALA A 4 8.53 -38.17 -5.81
CA ALA A 4 7.51 -38.15 -6.86
C ALA A 4 6.06 -38.04 -6.34
N SER A 5 5.79 -37.96 -5.03
CA SER A 5 4.42 -38.11 -4.49
C SER A 5 3.80 -36.83 -3.89
N LEU A 6 4.46 -35.65 -3.96
CA LEU A 6 3.96 -34.44 -3.31
C LEU A 6 3.45 -33.36 -4.29
N CYS A 7 3.46 -33.62 -5.59
CA CYS A 7 2.93 -32.68 -6.60
C CYS A 7 1.45 -32.89 -6.97
N ALA A 8 0.75 -33.84 -6.36
CA ALA A 8 -0.59 -34.26 -6.81
C ALA A 8 -1.78 -33.68 -6.03
N ALA A 9 -1.58 -32.71 -5.13
CA ALA A 9 -2.66 -32.21 -4.26
C ALA A 9 -3.06 -30.74 -4.47
N LEU A 10 -2.59 -30.08 -5.52
CA LEU A 10 -3.15 -28.79 -5.97
C LEU A 10 -3.88 -29.02 -7.28
N THR A 11 -5.12 -29.50 -7.18
CA THR A 11 -6.01 -29.57 -8.34
C THR A 11 -6.42 -28.16 -8.73
N LEU A 12 -6.40 -27.86 -10.03
CA LEU A 12 -6.90 -26.61 -10.63
C LEU A 12 -8.37 -26.29 -10.28
N ALA A 13 -9.02 -27.14 -9.50
CA ALA A 13 -10.41 -27.02 -9.05
C ALA A 13 -10.62 -26.02 -7.91
N ASP A 14 -9.59 -25.63 -7.17
CA ASP A 14 -9.71 -24.70 -6.04
C ASP A 14 -9.59 -23.21 -6.43
N PHE A 15 -9.32 -22.92 -7.71
CA PHE A 15 -9.40 -21.56 -8.21
C PHE A 15 -10.82 -21.26 -8.69
N PRO A 16 -11.47 -20.19 -8.21
CA PRO A 16 -12.81 -19.84 -8.66
C PRO A 16 -12.80 -19.66 -10.19
N ARG A 17 -13.71 -20.38 -10.88
CA ARG A 17 -13.91 -20.24 -12.32
C ARG A 17 -14.22 -18.77 -12.64
N PRO A 18 -13.70 -18.20 -13.73
CA PRO A 18 -14.01 -16.84 -14.12
C PRO A 18 -15.52 -16.72 -14.36
N SER A 19 -16.22 -16.04 -13.46
CA SER A 19 -17.58 -15.56 -13.71
C SER A 19 -17.47 -14.28 -14.53
N ALA A 20 -18.18 -14.18 -15.62
CA ALA A 20 -18.37 -13.05 -16.53
C ALA A 20 -17.10 -12.30 -16.98
N PRO A 21 -17.01 -11.84 -18.23
CA PRO A 21 -15.93 -10.99 -18.68
C PRO A 21 -15.82 -9.75 -17.78
N PRO A 22 -14.61 -9.28 -17.46
CA PRO A 22 -14.45 -8.05 -16.70
C PRO A 22 -15.21 -6.92 -17.40
N SER A 23 -15.96 -6.14 -16.62
CA SER A 23 -16.42 -4.83 -17.09
C SER A 23 -15.25 -4.11 -17.74
N PRO A 24 -15.44 -3.41 -18.87
CA PRO A 24 -14.35 -2.79 -19.59
C PRO A 24 -13.54 -1.97 -18.62
N ALA A 25 -12.22 -2.20 -18.60
CA ALA A 25 -11.29 -1.45 -17.80
C ALA A 25 -11.60 0.04 -17.98
N VAL A 26 -11.86 0.75 -16.88
CA VAL A 26 -12.08 2.19 -16.94
C VAL A 26 -10.83 2.76 -17.58
N ALA A 27 -10.93 3.15 -18.84
CA ALA A 27 -9.82 3.64 -19.62
C ALA A 27 -9.15 4.78 -18.84
N SER A 28 -7.84 4.73 -18.71
CA SER A 28 -7.04 5.82 -18.14
C SER A 28 -7.15 7.04 -19.07
N ALA A 29 -8.20 7.84 -18.88
CA ALA A 29 -8.32 9.12 -19.56
C ALA A 29 -7.44 10.14 -18.81
N GLY A 30 -6.18 10.25 -19.19
CA GLY A 30 -5.22 11.22 -18.65
C GLY A 30 -3.80 10.81 -18.96
N GLY A 31 -2.94 11.78 -19.27
CA GLY A 31 -1.58 11.58 -19.72
C GLY A 31 -0.78 10.56 -18.91
N ALA A 32 0.21 9.95 -19.54
CA ALA A 32 1.10 8.98 -18.91
C ALA A 32 1.71 9.56 -17.63
N LEU A 33 1.78 8.75 -16.57
CA LEU A 33 2.46 9.13 -15.34
C LEU A 33 3.91 9.50 -15.66
N ASN A 34 4.33 10.69 -15.25
CA ASN A 34 5.71 11.13 -15.38
C ASN A 34 6.23 11.62 -14.01
N PRO A 35 6.74 10.71 -13.14
CA PRO A 35 7.22 11.09 -11.83
C PRO A 35 8.41 12.07 -11.84
N VAL A 36 9.15 12.14 -12.94
CA VAL A 36 10.30 13.06 -13.07
C VAL A 36 9.88 14.53 -13.00
N THR A 37 8.66 14.83 -13.45
CA THR A 37 8.13 16.21 -13.46
C THR A 37 7.47 16.63 -12.16
N TRP A 38 7.40 15.76 -11.15
CA TRP A 38 6.76 16.11 -9.89
C TRP A 38 7.57 17.15 -9.11
N PRO A 39 6.91 18.18 -8.53
CA PRO A 39 7.57 19.16 -7.69
C PRO A 39 8.24 18.48 -6.49
N ARG A 40 9.52 18.76 -6.27
CA ARG A 40 10.28 18.11 -5.17
C ARG A 40 9.81 18.57 -3.79
N ASP A 41 9.27 19.76 -3.68
CA ASP A 41 8.78 20.40 -2.46
C ASP A 41 7.31 20.10 -2.14
N ALA A 42 6.69 19.16 -2.86
CA ALA A 42 5.31 18.75 -2.65
C ALA A 42 5.20 17.26 -2.27
N LEU A 43 4.08 16.87 -1.67
CA LEU A 43 3.68 15.49 -1.53
C LEU A 43 2.79 15.10 -2.71
N THR A 44 3.35 14.33 -3.65
CA THR A 44 2.64 13.80 -4.81
C THR A 44 2.62 12.28 -4.73
N ILE A 45 1.45 11.67 -4.94
CA ILE A 45 1.23 10.22 -4.81
C ILE A 45 0.61 9.70 -6.10
N ALA A 46 1.06 8.55 -6.59
CA ALA A 46 0.45 7.80 -7.69
C ALA A 46 0.09 6.39 -7.24
N ASN A 47 -1.08 5.92 -7.67
CA ASN A 47 -1.49 4.52 -7.49
C ASN A 47 -1.03 3.70 -8.69
N LEU A 48 -0.05 2.81 -8.49
CA LEU A 48 0.48 1.92 -9.52
C LEU A 48 -0.30 0.59 -9.62
N GLY A 49 -1.32 0.46 -8.80
CA GLY A 49 -2.16 -0.73 -8.69
C GLY A 49 -1.85 -1.55 -7.44
N HIS A 50 -2.86 -2.30 -6.97
CA HIS A 50 -2.82 -3.07 -5.75
C HIS A 50 -2.49 -2.18 -4.53
N ALA A 51 -1.50 -2.56 -3.72
CA ALA A 51 -0.99 -1.76 -2.60
C ALA A 51 0.24 -0.91 -2.99
N THR A 52 0.60 -0.87 -4.28
CA THR A 52 1.76 -0.15 -4.77
C THR A 52 1.45 1.33 -4.96
N LEU A 53 1.92 2.17 -4.05
CA LEU A 53 1.91 3.62 -4.18
C LEU A 53 3.33 4.12 -4.47
N LEU A 54 3.47 4.96 -5.48
CA LEU A 54 4.68 5.75 -5.71
C LEU A 54 4.46 7.15 -5.17
N MET A 55 5.38 7.64 -4.35
CA MET A 55 5.26 8.93 -3.71
C MET A 55 6.52 9.77 -3.92
N ASN A 56 6.35 11.06 -4.18
CA ASN A 56 7.37 12.07 -3.87
C ASN A 56 6.98 12.70 -2.54
N TYR A 57 7.68 12.35 -1.47
CA TYR A 57 7.38 12.85 -0.12
C TYR A 57 8.34 14.00 0.21
N PHE A 58 8.05 15.18 -0.32
CA PHE A 58 8.91 16.37 -0.19
C PHE A 58 10.38 16.07 -0.50
N GLY A 59 10.61 15.56 -1.72
CA GLY A 59 11.94 15.28 -2.27
C GLY A 59 12.47 13.87 -2.00
N VAL A 60 11.82 13.06 -1.16
CA VAL A 60 12.13 11.64 -0.95
C VAL A 60 11.20 10.77 -1.79
N ARG A 61 11.77 9.93 -2.65
CA ARG A 61 11.01 9.00 -3.50
C ARG A 61 10.75 7.71 -2.75
N VAL A 62 9.47 7.44 -2.50
CA VAL A 62 9.02 6.27 -1.73
C VAL A 62 8.15 5.39 -2.60
N ILE A 63 8.33 4.07 -2.53
CA ILE A 63 7.40 3.10 -3.10
C ILE A 63 6.94 2.12 -2.02
N SER A 64 5.64 1.85 -1.93
CA SER A 64 5.09 0.85 -1.02
C SER A 64 4.74 -0.43 -1.74
N ASP A 65 4.98 -1.57 -1.10
CA ASP A 65 4.57 -2.93 -1.49
C ASP A 65 4.63 -3.14 -3.03
N PRO A 66 5.82 -3.05 -3.64
CA PRO A 66 5.94 -3.05 -5.09
C PRO A 66 5.55 -4.40 -5.70
N ALA A 67 4.47 -4.39 -6.49
CA ALA A 67 3.97 -5.48 -7.31
C ALA A 67 3.90 -5.01 -8.78
N LEU A 68 5.02 -5.06 -9.50
CA LEU A 68 5.23 -4.34 -10.77
C LEU A 68 5.06 -5.21 -12.02
N PHE A 69 4.91 -6.53 -11.85
CA PHE A 69 4.82 -7.47 -12.96
C PHE A 69 3.40 -8.01 -13.17
N ASP A 70 3.23 -8.78 -14.25
CA ASP A 70 1.96 -9.35 -14.70
C ASP A 70 1.32 -10.32 -13.70
N ARG A 71 2.12 -10.92 -12.80
CA ARG A 71 1.65 -11.88 -11.80
C ARG A 71 2.31 -11.62 -10.47
N VAL A 72 1.59 -11.89 -9.41
CA VAL A 72 2.11 -12.04 -8.05
C VAL A 72 1.91 -13.48 -7.60
N GLY A 73 2.79 -13.99 -6.73
CA GLY A 73 2.68 -15.35 -6.24
C GLY A 73 4.01 -16.05 -6.10
N LEU A 74 4.01 -17.38 -6.31
CA LEU A 74 5.20 -18.19 -6.23
C LEU A 74 6.08 -17.99 -7.45
N SER A 75 7.28 -17.42 -7.25
CA SER A 75 8.21 -17.08 -8.32
C SER A 75 9.40 -18.04 -8.33
N PHE A 76 9.75 -18.50 -9.52
CA PHE A 76 10.90 -19.35 -9.82
C PHE A 76 11.95 -18.55 -10.60
N GLY A 77 12.68 -17.72 -9.88
CA GLY A 77 13.60 -16.74 -10.47
C GLY A 77 12.86 -15.73 -11.36
N SER A 78 13.49 -15.36 -12.48
CA SER A 78 12.89 -14.49 -13.51
C SER A 78 12.07 -15.26 -14.57
N ILE A 79 11.97 -16.59 -14.45
CA ILE A 79 11.44 -17.45 -15.52
C ILE A 79 9.93 -17.58 -15.44
N LEU A 80 9.38 -17.79 -14.23
CA LEU A 80 7.96 -18.10 -14.06
C LEU A 80 7.47 -17.62 -12.70
N THR A 81 6.30 -16.96 -12.71
CA THR A 81 5.51 -16.70 -11.49
C THR A 81 4.15 -17.37 -11.62
N ILE A 82 3.81 -18.21 -10.64
CA ILE A 82 2.51 -18.88 -10.54
C ILE A 82 1.66 -18.13 -9.52
N GLY A 83 0.49 -17.65 -9.95
CA GLY A 83 -0.44 -16.93 -9.09
C GLY A 83 -1.35 -15.98 -9.89
N PRO A 84 -2.11 -15.11 -9.22
CA PRO A 84 -3.04 -14.19 -9.84
C PRO A 84 -2.36 -13.29 -10.89
N ARG A 85 -3.06 -13.11 -12.02
CA ARG A 85 -2.62 -12.21 -13.08
C ARG A 85 -3.22 -10.82 -12.87
N ARG A 86 -2.45 -9.79 -13.22
CA ARG A 86 -2.95 -8.41 -13.27
C ARG A 86 -4.06 -8.28 -14.30
N MET A 87 -5.12 -7.57 -13.91
CA MET A 87 -6.25 -7.24 -14.78
C MET A 87 -6.02 -5.98 -15.60
N ILE A 88 -5.05 -5.15 -15.18
CA ILE A 88 -4.66 -3.89 -15.82
C ILE A 88 -3.14 -3.85 -15.97
N ALA A 89 -2.64 -3.23 -17.02
CA ALA A 89 -1.20 -3.04 -17.22
C ALA A 89 -0.60 -2.17 -16.09
N PRO A 90 0.66 -2.43 -15.66
CA PRO A 90 1.35 -1.54 -14.74
C PRO A 90 1.50 -0.14 -15.37
N PRO A 91 1.15 0.94 -14.65
CA PRO A 91 1.26 2.30 -15.18
C PRO A 91 2.71 2.76 -15.43
N LEU A 92 3.66 2.14 -14.74
CA LEU A 92 5.11 2.37 -14.88
C LEU A 92 5.84 1.04 -14.92
N THR A 93 6.95 1.01 -15.67
CA THR A 93 7.88 -0.12 -15.69
C THR A 93 8.94 0.03 -14.61
N PRO A 94 9.63 -1.06 -14.18
CA PRO A 94 10.75 -0.96 -13.24
C PRO A 94 11.87 -0.02 -13.74
N ALA A 95 12.10 0.08 -15.04
CA ALA A 95 13.09 0.99 -15.62
C ALA A 95 12.79 2.46 -15.33
N GLN A 96 11.52 2.83 -15.18
CA GLN A 96 11.08 4.18 -14.84
C GLN A 96 11.12 4.47 -13.33
N LEU A 97 11.48 3.48 -12.50
CA LEU A 97 11.51 3.54 -11.04
C LEU A 97 12.93 3.50 -10.46
N GLN A 98 13.96 3.88 -11.24
CA GLN A 98 15.36 3.79 -10.84
C GLN A 98 15.82 4.89 -9.86
N THR A 99 14.94 5.83 -9.50
CA THR A 99 15.24 6.94 -8.57
C THR A 99 14.52 6.79 -7.22
N ILE A 100 14.25 5.54 -6.78
CA ILE A 100 13.60 5.27 -5.50
C ILE A 100 14.64 5.38 -4.37
N ASP A 101 14.31 6.16 -3.33
CA ASP A 101 15.12 6.32 -2.12
C ASP A 101 14.69 5.33 -1.02
N VAL A 102 13.37 5.09 -0.89
CA VAL A 102 12.79 4.25 0.16
C VAL A 102 11.79 3.25 -0.43
N ILE A 103 11.93 1.99 -0.06
CA ILE A 103 10.97 0.93 -0.34
C ILE A 103 10.32 0.52 0.99
N LEU A 104 9.00 0.60 1.09
CA LEU A 104 8.24 0.13 2.24
C LEU A 104 7.66 -1.25 1.92
N VAL A 105 7.85 -2.21 2.82
CA VAL A 105 7.26 -3.55 2.75
C VAL A 105 6.44 -3.78 4.01
N THR A 106 5.13 -3.85 3.86
CA THR A 106 4.23 -3.93 5.02
C THR A 106 4.19 -5.32 5.62
N HIS A 107 4.17 -6.37 4.81
CA HIS A 107 4.15 -7.76 5.27
C HIS A 107 4.61 -8.74 4.19
N ALA A 108 4.72 -10.02 4.55
CA ALA A 108 5.37 -11.03 3.71
C ALA A 108 4.47 -11.67 2.65
N HIS A 109 3.18 -11.35 2.53
CA HIS A 109 2.32 -11.91 1.48
C HIS A 109 2.90 -11.60 0.10
N MET A 110 2.69 -12.50 -0.86
CA MET A 110 3.37 -12.47 -2.16
C MET A 110 2.92 -11.31 -3.05
N ASP A 111 1.78 -10.74 -2.79
CA ASP A 111 1.20 -9.58 -3.47
C ASP A 111 1.66 -8.23 -2.87
N HIS A 112 2.40 -8.27 -1.74
CA HIS A 112 3.04 -7.12 -1.09
C HIS A 112 4.57 -7.23 -1.12
N LEU A 113 5.12 -8.34 -0.69
CA LEU A 113 6.54 -8.67 -0.82
C LEU A 113 6.74 -9.51 -2.08
N ASP A 114 6.64 -8.89 -3.25
CA ASP A 114 6.90 -9.53 -4.54
C ASP A 114 8.39 -9.50 -4.85
N LEU A 115 9.05 -10.66 -4.75
CA LEU A 115 10.49 -10.77 -4.92
C LEU A 115 10.97 -10.32 -6.32
N PRO A 116 10.29 -10.65 -7.43
CA PRO A 116 10.68 -10.14 -8.75
C PRO A 116 10.65 -8.62 -8.83
N SER A 117 9.62 -7.98 -8.27
CA SER A 117 9.51 -6.51 -8.26
C SER A 117 10.62 -5.87 -7.42
N LEU A 118 10.89 -6.40 -6.23
CA LEU A 118 12.01 -5.94 -5.40
C LEU A 118 13.37 -6.15 -6.10
N ALA A 119 13.54 -7.29 -6.78
CA ALA A 119 14.78 -7.57 -7.53
C ALA A 119 15.04 -6.55 -8.65
N ALA A 120 14.00 -5.98 -9.24
CA ALA A 120 14.09 -5.01 -10.33
C ALA A 120 14.30 -3.55 -9.88
N LEU A 121 14.20 -3.25 -8.58
CA LEU A 121 14.36 -1.91 -8.01
C LEU A 121 15.83 -1.60 -7.65
N PRO A 122 16.22 -0.31 -7.56
CA PRO A 122 17.60 0.12 -7.26
C PRO A 122 18.05 -0.39 -5.88
N LYS A 123 19.24 -1.01 -5.85
CA LYS A 123 19.81 -1.61 -4.63
C LYS A 123 20.40 -0.60 -3.66
N THR A 124 20.44 0.67 -4.07
CA THR A 124 20.80 1.82 -3.21
C THR A 124 19.64 2.30 -2.36
N ALA A 125 18.40 1.94 -2.69
CA ALA A 125 17.24 2.29 -1.90
C ALA A 125 17.30 1.64 -0.50
N VAL A 126 16.87 2.39 0.51
CA VAL A 126 16.66 1.86 1.87
C VAL A 126 15.35 1.08 1.88
N VAL A 127 15.40 -0.18 2.28
CA VAL A 127 14.19 -0.99 2.45
C VAL A 127 13.78 -0.97 3.92
N VAL A 128 12.58 -0.45 4.20
CA VAL A 128 11.95 -0.52 5.53
C VAL A 128 10.88 -1.60 5.48
N ALA A 129 11.02 -2.63 6.30
CA ALA A 129 10.18 -3.81 6.26
C ALA A 129 9.68 -4.21 7.66
N CYS A 130 8.66 -5.05 7.71
CA CYS A 130 8.23 -5.70 8.94
C CYS A 130 9.26 -6.72 9.43
N SER A 131 9.19 -7.06 10.71
CA SER A 131 10.09 -8.01 11.36
C SER A 131 10.13 -9.38 10.66
N GLY A 132 11.32 -9.89 10.40
CA GLY A 132 11.61 -11.17 9.75
C GLY A 132 11.63 -11.13 8.22
N CYS A 133 11.10 -10.08 7.58
CA CYS A 133 11.10 -9.95 6.11
C CYS A 133 12.50 -9.74 5.52
N GLY A 134 13.44 -9.26 6.33
CA GLY A 134 14.83 -9.04 5.92
C GLY A 134 15.50 -10.29 5.35
N ASP A 135 15.14 -11.48 5.82
CA ASP A 135 15.70 -12.74 5.30
C ASP A 135 15.30 -13.02 3.84
N LEU A 136 14.14 -12.52 3.41
CA LEU A 136 13.69 -12.61 2.02
C LEU A 136 14.26 -11.49 1.15
N ILE A 137 14.56 -10.33 1.75
CA ILE A 137 14.94 -9.11 1.04
C ILE A 137 16.46 -8.98 0.87
N ARG A 138 17.25 -9.26 1.91
CA ARG A 138 18.73 -9.15 1.87
C ARG A 138 19.39 -9.95 0.75
N PRO A 139 18.95 -11.20 0.43
CA PRO A 139 19.51 -11.96 -0.69
C PRO A 139 19.34 -11.29 -2.06
N LEU A 140 18.42 -10.29 -2.19
CA LEU A 140 18.22 -9.52 -3.42
C LEU A 140 19.30 -8.43 -3.63
N GLY A 141 20.25 -8.26 -2.69
CA GLY A 141 21.39 -7.37 -2.82
C GLY A 141 21.16 -5.92 -2.34
N PHE A 142 20.09 -5.63 -1.61
CA PHE A 142 19.89 -4.32 -0.96
C PHE A 142 20.95 -4.09 0.12
N LYS A 143 21.54 -2.88 0.15
CA LYS A 143 22.60 -2.50 1.07
C LYS A 143 22.09 -2.14 2.46
N ASP A 144 20.90 -1.53 2.54
CA ASP A 144 20.28 -1.09 3.78
C ASP A 144 18.85 -1.67 3.88
N VAL A 145 18.67 -2.62 4.80
CA VAL A 145 17.37 -3.28 5.08
C VAL A 145 17.10 -3.15 6.57
N ARG A 146 16.12 -2.30 6.89
CA ARG A 146 15.71 -1.96 8.26
C ARG A 146 14.39 -2.65 8.58
N GLU A 147 14.41 -3.52 9.56
CA GLU A 147 13.22 -4.19 10.05
C GLU A 147 12.67 -3.47 11.26
N LEU A 148 11.37 -3.17 11.26
CA LEU A 148 10.70 -2.48 12.36
C LEU A 148 9.62 -3.38 12.98
N LYS A 149 9.56 -3.37 14.30
CA LYS A 149 8.42 -3.86 15.10
C LYS A 149 7.45 -2.71 15.36
N TRP A 150 6.24 -3.02 15.76
CA TRP A 150 5.25 -2.01 16.15
C TRP A 150 5.79 -1.05 17.20
N GLY A 151 5.63 0.25 16.96
CA GLY A 151 6.15 1.32 17.78
C GLY A 151 7.58 1.77 17.46
N GLU A 152 8.34 0.96 16.72
CA GLU A 152 9.69 1.36 16.27
C GLU A 152 9.61 2.29 15.05
N TRP A 153 10.65 3.07 14.84
CA TRP A 153 10.75 4.02 13.76
C TRP A 153 12.16 4.14 13.20
N THR A 154 12.26 4.66 12.00
CA THR A 154 13.54 5.02 11.35
C THR A 154 13.37 6.30 10.54
N THR A 155 14.50 6.93 10.19
CA THR A 155 14.49 8.15 9.36
C THR A 155 15.39 7.95 8.15
N VAL A 156 14.91 8.36 6.96
CA VAL A 156 15.67 8.40 5.72
C VAL A 156 15.47 9.77 5.07
N ASP A 157 16.52 10.53 4.87
CA ASP A 157 16.49 11.86 4.25
C ASP A 157 15.43 12.80 4.87
N GLY A 158 15.29 12.74 6.19
CA GLY A 158 14.31 13.52 6.95
C GLY A 158 12.88 13.00 6.88
N LEU A 159 12.60 11.91 6.16
CA LEU A 159 11.33 11.18 6.23
C LEU A 159 11.38 10.19 7.38
N THR A 160 10.54 10.39 8.38
CA THR A 160 10.34 9.44 9.47
C THR A 160 9.29 8.41 9.07
N VAL A 161 9.62 7.13 9.24
CA VAL A 161 8.74 5.97 9.02
C VAL A 161 8.55 5.28 10.37
N THR A 162 7.34 5.30 10.91
CA THR A 162 6.97 4.62 12.17
C THR A 162 6.12 3.41 11.87
N ALA A 163 6.50 2.25 12.39
CA ALA A 163 5.71 1.03 12.27
C ALA A 163 4.55 1.05 13.28
N LEU A 164 3.34 0.80 12.79
CA LEU A 164 2.12 0.70 13.58
C LEU A 164 1.55 -0.72 13.49
N GLY A 165 0.72 -1.06 14.48
CA GLY A 165 -0.02 -2.31 14.48
C GLY A 165 -1.10 -2.35 13.37
N ALA A 166 -1.41 -3.56 12.92
CA ALA A 166 -2.52 -3.87 12.03
C ALA A 166 -3.26 -5.11 12.55
N ARG A 167 -4.49 -5.34 12.10
CA ARG A 167 -5.20 -6.59 12.32
C ARG A 167 -5.12 -7.45 11.08
N HIS A 168 -4.01 -8.19 10.95
CA HIS A 168 -3.69 -8.99 9.79
C HIS A 168 -2.92 -10.26 10.21
N TRP A 169 -2.23 -10.93 9.29
CA TRP A 169 -1.32 -12.04 9.57
C TRP A 169 -0.09 -11.98 8.66
N GLY A 170 1.03 -12.62 9.08
CA GLY A 170 2.31 -12.56 8.38
C GLY A 170 2.78 -13.90 7.81
N LYS A 171 1.90 -14.87 7.54
CA LYS A 171 2.33 -16.17 6.98
C LYS A 171 2.62 -16.06 5.49
N ARG A 172 3.78 -16.61 5.08
CA ARG A 172 4.15 -16.78 3.67
C ARG A 172 4.51 -18.22 3.42
N TRP A 173 4.08 -18.76 2.31
CA TRP A 173 4.42 -20.10 1.89
C TRP A 173 4.80 -20.10 0.40
N PRO A 174 5.93 -20.71 -0.01
CA PRO A 174 7.11 -21.10 0.78
C PRO A 174 7.91 -19.87 1.28
N PRO A 175 8.83 -20.04 2.25
CA PRO A 175 9.21 -21.25 2.97
C PRO A 175 8.22 -21.62 4.07
N TYR A 176 8.17 -22.92 4.38
CA TYR A 176 7.23 -23.48 5.36
C TYR A 176 7.37 -22.90 6.76
N GLY A 177 6.23 -22.68 7.40
CA GLY A 177 6.11 -22.60 8.85
C GLY A 177 6.67 -21.36 9.50
N ARG A 178 7.21 -20.41 8.73
CA ARG A 178 7.68 -19.15 9.28
C ARG A 178 6.58 -18.10 9.32
N GLU A 179 6.42 -17.49 10.47
CA GLU A 179 5.57 -16.34 10.68
C GLU A 179 6.45 -15.09 10.62
N TYR A 180 6.04 -14.13 9.78
CA TYR A 180 6.67 -12.84 9.62
C TYR A 180 5.83 -11.78 10.34
N GLY A 181 6.43 -10.64 10.67
CA GLY A 181 5.68 -9.47 11.12
C GLY A 181 4.75 -8.93 10.03
N PHE A 182 3.92 -7.99 10.45
CA PHE A 182 3.06 -7.20 9.56
C PHE A 182 2.88 -5.81 10.17
N ASN A 183 3.03 -4.79 9.36
CA ASN A 183 3.02 -3.39 9.77
C ASN A 183 2.06 -2.58 8.93
N SER A 184 1.41 -1.61 9.56
CA SER A 184 1.06 -0.35 8.92
C SER A 184 2.19 0.65 9.13
N TYR A 185 2.26 1.72 8.35
CA TYR A 185 3.29 2.74 8.52
C TYR A 185 2.68 4.14 8.63
N LEU A 186 3.20 4.92 9.56
CA LEU A 186 2.97 6.37 9.61
C LEU A 186 4.21 7.06 9.06
N LEU A 187 4.04 7.80 7.98
CA LEU A 187 5.08 8.60 7.34
C LEU A 187 4.96 10.05 7.82
N ALA A 188 6.08 10.69 8.12
CA ALA A 188 6.09 12.09 8.54
C ALA A 188 7.32 12.84 8.03
N LYS A 189 7.11 14.00 7.37
CA LYS A 189 8.15 14.93 6.94
C LYS A 189 7.58 16.33 6.76
N ASN A 190 8.31 17.37 7.13
CA ASN A 190 7.94 18.78 6.96
C ASN A 190 6.57 19.13 7.60
N GLY A 191 6.20 18.48 8.72
CA GLY A 191 4.92 18.69 9.38
C GLY A 191 3.74 17.94 8.75
N HIS A 192 3.93 17.29 7.61
CA HIS A 192 2.90 16.50 6.94
C HIS A 192 2.97 15.02 7.34
N ARG A 193 1.81 14.39 7.52
CA ARG A 193 1.67 13.01 7.98
C ARG A 193 0.75 12.21 7.06
N MET A 194 1.15 10.98 6.78
CA MET A 194 0.35 10.02 6.01
C MET A 194 0.33 8.66 6.69
N LEU A 195 -0.85 8.09 6.89
CA LEU A 195 -1.03 6.70 7.28
C LEU A 195 -1.07 5.82 6.03
N LEU A 196 -0.19 4.86 5.95
CA LEU A 196 -0.27 3.70 5.07
C LEU A 196 -0.76 2.52 5.92
N ALA A 197 -2.09 2.36 6.02
CA ALA A 197 -2.71 1.31 6.82
C ALA A 197 -2.52 -0.07 6.22
N CYS A 198 -2.40 -0.13 4.88
CA CYS A 198 -2.26 -1.36 4.11
C CYS A 198 -3.33 -2.41 4.47
N ASP A 199 -2.97 -3.69 4.56
CA ASP A 199 -3.90 -4.76 4.86
C ASP A 199 -4.20 -4.82 6.36
N SER A 200 -5.46 -4.59 6.69
CA SER A 200 -5.97 -4.70 8.05
C SER A 200 -7.47 -4.94 8.03
N ALA A 201 -7.95 -5.81 8.89
CA ALA A 201 -9.36 -5.84 9.24
C ALA A 201 -9.75 -4.61 10.05
N MET A 202 -11.05 -4.44 10.29
CA MET A 202 -11.57 -3.41 11.20
C MET A 202 -10.89 -3.50 12.57
N THR A 203 -10.31 -2.39 13.03
CA THR A 203 -9.54 -2.32 14.28
C THR A 203 -9.54 -0.90 14.85
N ASP A 204 -9.33 -0.80 16.17
CA ASP A 204 -9.14 0.47 16.87
C ASP A 204 -7.65 0.82 17.06
N LEU A 205 -6.72 0.03 16.54
CA LEU A 205 -5.27 0.28 16.62
C LEU A 205 -4.86 1.63 16.05
N PHE A 206 -5.62 2.19 15.10
CA PHE A 206 -5.38 3.50 14.51
C PHE A 206 -6.05 4.66 15.28
N ALA A 207 -6.98 4.39 16.20
CA ALA A 207 -7.73 5.42 16.92
C ALA A 207 -6.85 6.47 17.65
N PRO A 208 -5.68 6.12 18.22
CA PRO A 208 -4.78 7.10 18.84
C PRO A 208 -4.28 8.18 17.88
N LEU A 209 -4.32 7.94 16.56
CA LEU A 209 -3.94 8.95 15.58
C LEU A 209 -4.88 10.18 15.55
N ALA A 210 -6.11 10.03 16.09
CA ALA A 210 -7.06 11.14 16.18
C ALA A 210 -6.56 12.31 17.05
N ALA A 211 -5.62 12.08 17.98
CA ALA A 211 -5.00 13.13 18.78
C ALA A 211 -4.11 14.06 17.93
N ASN A 212 -3.53 13.53 16.84
CA ASN A 212 -2.79 14.29 15.84
C ASN A 212 -3.02 13.62 14.47
N PRO A 213 -4.14 13.95 13.78
CA PRO A 213 -4.57 13.25 12.59
C PRO A 213 -3.57 13.38 11.43
N PRO A 214 -3.35 12.30 10.64
CA PRO A 214 -2.66 12.43 9.37
C PRO A 214 -3.56 13.16 8.35
N GLU A 215 -2.98 13.93 7.43
CA GLU A 215 -3.74 14.52 6.34
C GLU A 215 -4.28 13.44 5.40
N ILE A 216 -3.49 12.39 5.16
CA ILE A 216 -3.78 11.33 4.19
C ILE A 216 -3.78 9.98 4.89
N ALA A 217 -4.73 9.13 4.51
CA ALA A 217 -4.72 7.72 4.90
C ALA A 217 -4.98 6.83 3.68
N ALA A 218 -4.08 5.88 3.43
CA ALA A 218 -4.25 4.84 2.42
C ALA A 218 -4.70 3.54 3.10
N PHE A 219 -5.83 2.99 2.65
CA PHE A 219 -6.41 1.76 3.19
C PHE A 219 -6.69 0.75 2.10
N SER A 220 -6.44 -0.52 2.38
CA SER A 220 -6.95 -1.63 1.59
C SER A 220 -8.46 -1.69 1.71
N VAL A 221 -9.15 -1.78 0.55
CA VAL A 221 -10.62 -1.74 0.49
C VAL A 221 -11.23 -3.01 -0.12
N ALA A 222 -10.41 -4.02 -0.43
CA ALA A 222 -10.82 -5.28 -1.05
C ALA A 222 -10.25 -6.50 -0.30
N ALA A 223 -10.51 -7.69 -0.88
CA ALA A 223 -10.18 -9.01 -0.33
C ALA A 223 -10.92 -9.33 0.99
N TYR A 224 -12.14 -8.79 1.16
CA TYR A 224 -12.94 -9.04 2.36
C TYR A 224 -13.84 -10.29 2.25
N ASP A 225 -14.15 -10.79 1.06
CA ASP A 225 -14.92 -12.02 0.89
C ASP A 225 -14.03 -13.18 0.40
N PRO A 226 -13.70 -14.17 1.24
CA PRO A 226 -14.23 -14.42 2.60
C PRO A 226 -13.36 -13.88 3.76
N TRP A 227 -12.35 -13.06 3.48
CA TRP A 227 -11.27 -12.73 4.44
C TRP A 227 -11.59 -11.57 5.38
N ILE A 228 -12.88 -11.31 5.69
CA ILE A 228 -13.34 -10.18 6.52
C ILE A 228 -12.66 -10.07 7.91
N ARG A 229 -12.11 -11.18 8.42
CA ARG A 229 -11.38 -11.19 9.69
C ARG A 229 -9.98 -10.57 9.61
N ASN A 230 -9.48 -10.39 8.38
CA ASN A 230 -8.12 -9.94 8.08
C ASN A 230 -8.09 -8.73 7.12
N HIS A 231 -9.22 -8.46 6.44
CA HIS A 231 -9.39 -7.33 5.53
C HIS A 231 -10.69 -6.62 5.83
N ALA A 232 -10.63 -5.31 6.02
CA ALA A 232 -11.83 -4.51 6.23
C ALA A 232 -12.63 -4.36 4.92
N ASN A 233 -13.96 -4.40 5.01
CA ASN A 233 -14.80 -4.01 3.91
C ASN A 233 -14.85 -2.47 3.75
N PRO A 234 -15.36 -1.94 2.63
CA PRO A 234 -15.32 -0.50 2.34
C PRO A 234 -16.01 0.38 3.41
N GLU A 235 -17.10 -0.09 4.01
CA GLU A 235 -17.82 0.64 5.08
C GLU A 235 -16.99 0.70 6.36
N GLN A 236 -16.30 -0.39 6.69
CA GLN A 236 -15.37 -0.45 7.83
C GLN A 236 -14.16 0.45 7.60
N VAL A 237 -13.63 0.49 6.38
CA VAL A 237 -12.55 1.41 6.00
C VAL A 237 -13.01 2.86 6.17
N TRP A 238 -14.19 3.22 5.66
CA TRP A 238 -14.73 4.57 5.83
C TRP A 238 -14.88 4.95 7.30
N ARG A 239 -15.33 4.01 8.15
CA ARG A 239 -15.42 4.20 9.60
C ARG A 239 -14.04 4.45 10.23
N MET A 240 -13.03 3.61 9.96
CA MET A 240 -11.68 3.80 10.50
C MET A 240 -11.07 5.14 10.03
N PHE A 241 -11.23 5.47 8.74
CA PHE A 241 -10.78 6.73 8.17
C PHE A 241 -11.40 7.95 8.86
N THR A 242 -12.70 7.92 9.14
CA THR A 242 -13.39 9.02 9.85
C THR A 242 -12.99 9.08 11.31
N GLN A 243 -12.81 7.95 11.97
CA GLN A 243 -12.39 7.84 13.38
C GLN A 243 -11.02 8.48 13.62
N ILE A 244 -10.06 8.28 12.73
CA ILE A 244 -8.72 8.89 12.86
C ILE A 244 -8.67 10.37 12.46
N GLY A 245 -9.73 10.92 11.88
CA GLY A 245 -9.82 12.32 11.50
C GLY A 245 -8.99 12.71 10.27
N ALA A 246 -8.48 11.77 9.46
CA ALA A 246 -7.72 12.07 8.25
C ALA A 246 -8.55 12.89 7.25
N GLN A 247 -7.90 13.72 6.42
CA GLN A 247 -8.60 14.59 5.47
C GLN A 247 -8.89 13.89 4.15
N TYR A 248 -7.92 13.12 3.62
CA TYR A 248 -7.98 12.48 2.31
C TYR A 248 -7.77 10.98 2.43
N LEU A 249 -8.61 10.21 1.72
CA LEU A 249 -8.55 8.75 1.64
C LEU A 249 -8.06 8.31 0.28
N ILE A 250 -7.05 7.42 0.29
CA ILE A 250 -6.55 6.72 -0.89
C ILE A 250 -6.94 5.25 -0.77
N PRO A 251 -7.89 4.75 -1.57
CA PRO A 251 -8.23 3.33 -1.61
C PRO A 251 -7.17 2.55 -2.39
N ILE A 252 -6.62 1.52 -1.77
CA ILE A 252 -5.65 0.59 -2.37
C ILE A 252 -6.17 -0.85 -2.33
N HIS A 253 -5.42 -1.79 -2.88
CA HIS A 253 -5.67 -3.25 -2.85
C HIS A 253 -6.91 -3.69 -3.63
N TRP A 254 -7.37 -2.94 -4.61
CA TRP A 254 -8.53 -3.25 -5.44
C TRP A 254 -8.21 -3.14 -6.93
N GLY A 255 -9.02 -3.77 -7.79
CA GLY A 255 -8.99 -3.55 -9.23
C GLY A 255 -7.72 -3.99 -9.98
N THR A 256 -6.76 -4.65 -9.31
CA THR A 256 -5.47 -5.04 -9.90
C THR A 256 -5.29 -6.54 -10.01
N PHE A 257 -5.45 -7.28 -8.92
CA PHE A 257 -5.41 -8.73 -8.87
C PHE A 257 -6.73 -9.24 -8.29
N ARG A 258 -7.18 -10.39 -8.79
CA ARG A 258 -8.35 -11.06 -8.22
C ARG A 258 -7.90 -12.01 -7.13
N LEU A 259 -8.02 -11.58 -5.87
CA LEU A 259 -7.58 -12.32 -4.68
C LEU A 259 -8.75 -12.84 -3.82
N SER A 260 -9.98 -12.51 -4.21
CA SER A 260 -11.18 -12.69 -3.41
C SER A 260 -12.41 -12.91 -4.30
N LYS A 261 -13.58 -13.09 -3.69
CA LYS A 261 -14.81 -13.43 -4.40
C LYS A 261 -15.64 -12.22 -4.81
N GLU A 262 -15.51 -11.09 -4.12
CA GLU A 262 -16.25 -9.88 -4.47
C GLU A 262 -15.91 -9.40 -5.89
N PRO A 263 -16.88 -8.80 -6.63
CA PRO A 263 -16.64 -8.16 -7.92
C PRO A 263 -15.56 -7.09 -7.83
N THR A 264 -14.70 -7.01 -8.84
CA THR A 264 -13.48 -6.18 -8.81
C THR A 264 -13.72 -4.68 -8.68
N ASP A 265 -14.89 -4.19 -9.10
CA ASP A 265 -15.32 -2.78 -8.99
C ASP A 265 -16.21 -2.52 -7.77
N GLU A 266 -16.67 -3.56 -7.07
CA GLU A 266 -17.53 -3.41 -5.89
C GLU A 266 -16.85 -2.62 -4.77
N PRO A 267 -15.58 -2.85 -4.42
CA PRO A 267 -14.94 -2.15 -3.31
C PRO A 267 -14.99 -0.64 -3.46
N ILE A 268 -14.64 -0.10 -4.62
CA ILE A 268 -14.64 1.36 -4.83
C ILE A 268 -16.06 1.92 -4.89
N ARG A 269 -17.03 1.21 -5.48
CA ARG A 269 -18.43 1.64 -5.49
C ARG A 269 -19.02 1.71 -4.09
N ARG A 270 -18.80 0.68 -3.26
CA ARG A 270 -19.24 0.64 -1.87
C ARG A 270 -18.58 1.71 -1.02
N LEU A 271 -17.27 1.96 -1.22
CA LEU A 271 -16.57 3.02 -0.50
C LEU A 271 -17.16 4.41 -0.82
N ILE A 272 -17.44 4.69 -2.09
CA ILE A 272 -18.07 5.96 -2.51
C ILE A 272 -19.48 6.08 -1.91
N ALA A 273 -20.25 5.00 -1.90
CA ALA A 273 -21.58 4.97 -1.30
C ALA A 273 -21.52 5.19 0.22
N ALA A 274 -20.58 4.55 0.93
CA ALA A 274 -20.38 4.74 2.37
C ALA A 274 -19.97 6.18 2.72
N ALA A 275 -19.20 6.84 1.85
CA ALA A 275 -18.78 8.22 2.03
C ALA A 275 -19.90 9.24 1.79
N GLY A 276 -20.87 8.91 0.93
CA GLY A 276 -22.00 9.76 0.61
C GLY A 276 -21.57 11.16 0.15
N VAL A 277 -22.11 12.19 0.77
CA VAL A 277 -21.79 13.62 0.47
C VAL A 277 -20.31 13.96 0.71
N ASN A 278 -19.60 13.17 1.51
CA ASN A 278 -18.16 13.32 1.81
C ASN A 278 -17.26 12.57 0.81
N SER A 279 -17.82 12.00 -0.26
CA SER A 279 -17.05 11.19 -1.23
C SER A 279 -15.92 11.99 -1.91
N GLY A 280 -15.97 13.32 -1.94
CA GLY A 280 -14.87 14.17 -2.39
C GLY A 280 -13.56 14.00 -1.63
N ARG A 281 -13.59 13.42 -0.41
CA ARG A 281 -12.39 13.08 0.37
C ARG A 281 -11.66 11.82 -0.15
N ILE A 282 -12.29 11.02 -1.01
CA ILE A 282 -11.66 9.88 -1.70
C ILE A 282 -10.96 10.42 -2.94
N VAL A 283 -9.65 10.66 -2.85
CA VAL A 283 -8.90 11.45 -3.85
C VAL A 283 -8.33 10.65 -5.02
N MET A 284 -8.15 9.33 -4.88
CA MET A 284 -7.59 8.46 -5.93
C MET A 284 -8.54 7.30 -6.21
N ARG A 285 -9.46 7.52 -7.15
CA ARG A 285 -10.49 6.53 -7.53
C ARG A 285 -10.13 5.73 -8.78
N GLN A 286 -8.94 5.94 -9.31
CA GLN A 286 -8.45 5.29 -10.53
C GLN A 286 -6.98 4.91 -10.38
N ILE A 287 -6.64 3.71 -10.84
CA ILE A 287 -5.26 3.24 -10.92
C ILE A 287 -4.57 3.95 -12.10
N GLY A 288 -3.26 4.22 -11.97
CA GLY A 288 -2.50 4.94 -12.99
C GLY A 288 -2.67 6.46 -12.93
N ARG A 289 -3.25 7.00 -11.86
CA ARG A 289 -3.37 8.44 -11.63
C ARG A 289 -2.46 8.89 -10.51
N SER A 290 -2.08 10.16 -10.57
CA SER A 290 -1.41 10.85 -9.47
C SER A 290 -2.29 11.96 -8.89
N TRP A 291 -2.03 12.28 -7.65
CA TRP A 291 -2.66 13.35 -6.91
C TRP A 291 -1.59 14.04 -6.04
N THR A 292 -1.66 15.35 -5.97
CA THR A 292 -0.75 16.17 -5.15
C THR A 292 -1.53 16.77 -3.99
N LEU A 293 -0.99 16.68 -2.78
CA LEU A 293 -1.57 17.30 -1.60
C LEU A 293 -1.72 18.80 -1.83
N PRO A 294 -2.93 19.36 -1.73
CA PRO A 294 -3.13 20.80 -1.90
C PRO A 294 -2.36 21.60 -0.85
N ALA A 295 -1.78 22.70 -1.27
CA ALA A 295 -1.19 23.65 -0.31
C ALA A 295 -2.26 24.09 0.73
N PRO A 296 -1.86 24.32 2.01
CA PRO A 296 -2.79 24.78 3.02
C PRO A 296 -3.50 26.07 2.56
N SER A 297 -4.83 26.08 2.65
CA SER A 297 -5.56 27.31 2.33
C SER A 297 -5.17 28.41 3.32
N PRO A 298 -5.07 29.67 2.88
CA PRO A 298 -4.71 30.81 3.75
C PRO A 298 -5.60 30.92 5.01
N LYS A 299 -6.83 30.44 4.97
CA LYS A 299 -7.76 30.39 6.11
C LYS A 299 -7.30 29.38 7.18
N ASN A 300 -6.69 28.27 6.79
CA ASN A 300 -6.23 27.22 7.73
C ASN A 300 -4.88 27.59 8.38
N VAL A 301 -4.04 28.37 7.72
CA VAL A 301 -2.77 28.84 8.29
C VAL A 301 -3.05 29.74 9.52
N ARG A 302 -4.04 30.62 9.47
CA ARG A 302 -4.42 31.47 10.62
C ARG A 302 -4.93 30.65 11.81
N ALA A 303 -5.74 29.61 11.58
CA ALA A 303 -6.26 28.75 12.64
C ALA A 303 -5.17 27.94 13.34
N ASN A 304 -4.17 27.46 12.61
CA ASN A 304 -3.04 26.70 13.17
C ASN A 304 -2.08 27.60 13.95
N VAL A 305 -1.82 28.83 13.51
CA VAL A 305 -1.02 29.81 14.25
C VAL A 305 -1.69 30.16 15.58
N ILE A 306 -3.00 30.34 15.61
CA ILE A 306 -3.75 30.66 16.85
C ILE A 306 -3.69 29.46 17.82
N ARG A 307 -3.82 28.23 17.35
CA ARG A 307 -3.70 27.01 18.20
C ARG A 307 -2.30 26.84 18.76
N ALA A 308 -1.25 27.11 17.96
CA ALA A 308 0.13 27.02 18.42
C ALA A 308 0.46 28.06 19.52
N HIS A 309 -0.08 29.28 19.41
CA HIS A 309 0.10 30.32 20.44
C HIS A 309 -0.66 30.03 21.72
N SER A 310 -1.88 29.42 21.65
CA SER A 310 -2.62 29.04 22.86
C SER A 310 -2.04 27.82 23.59
N ALA A 311 -1.33 26.94 22.89
CA ALA A 311 -0.64 25.81 23.51
C ALA A 311 0.73 26.17 24.13
N ALA A 312 1.31 27.31 23.77
CA ALA A 312 2.57 27.82 24.36
C ALA A 312 2.33 28.75 25.57
N SER A 313 1.08 28.99 25.95
CA SER A 313 0.68 29.88 27.04
C SER A 313 0.04 29.14 28.24
N LEU A 314 0.15 27.81 28.27
CA LEU A 314 -0.21 26.92 29.37
C LEU A 314 1.03 26.12 29.78
#